data_4aeeff7c0419479b3a521c872aaf58df
#
_entry.id   4aeeff7c0419479b3a521c872aaf58df
#
_cell.length_a   1.000
_cell.length_b   1.000
_cell.length_c   1.000
_cell.angle_alpha   90.00
_cell.angle_beta   90.00
_cell.angle_gamma   90.00
#
_symmetry.space_group_name_H-M   'P 1'
#
loop_
_entity.id
_entity.type
_entity.pdbx_description
1 polymer ?
#
loop_
_entity_poly.entity_id
_entity_poly.type
_entity_poly.pdbx_seq_one_letter_code
_entity_poly.pdbx_strand_id
1 'polypeptide(L)'
;GTGKTHQAVLTNLPKNKQVFQTTLTADSSATELVGHYIPDGDGGFEWNDGIGMKAWRTGGRLVINEIDHAGIDVMSVLYAILDDPSVAKFTLPNQSKETVKPKKGFEVIATMNGVPQDLPEAIADRFSVKINIDTVHPEAIESLPENLQYAYSKNLAEDEIPMSIRAWKAFAKLSETLPVSEAAEIVFH
;
A
#
# COMPACT_ATOMS: atom_id res chain seq x y z
N GLY A 1 13.66 -1.40 0.98
CA GLY A 1 12.29 -1.83 1.33
C GLY A 1 12.20 -3.32 1.56
N THR A 2 11.49 -3.72 2.58
CA THR A 2 11.34 -5.13 3.01
C THR A 2 10.32 -5.93 2.17
N GLY A 3 9.65 -5.32 1.18
CA GLY A 3 8.63 -5.97 0.37
C GLY A 3 7.20 -5.92 0.96
N LYS A 4 6.92 -5.07 1.95
CA LYS A 4 5.61 -4.92 2.60
C LYS A 4 4.45 -4.83 1.61
N THR A 5 4.54 -3.92 0.63
CA THR A 5 3.51 -3.75 -0.40
C THR A 5 3.31 -5.00 -1.25
N HIS A 6 4.40 -5.67 -1.65
CA HIS A 6 4.32 -6.92 -2.42
C HIS A 6 3.59 -8.01 -1.65
N GLN A 7 3.91 -8.19 -0.38
CA GLN A 7 3.21 -9.13 0.50
C GLN A 7 1.75 -8.73 0.71
N ALA A 8 1.45 -7.45 0.94
CA ALA A 8 0.07 -6.96 1.10
C ALA A 8 -0.82 -7.28 -0.12
N VAL A 9 -0.25 -7.22 -1.32
CA VAL A 9 -0.98 -7.53 -2.56
C VAL A 9 -1.18 -9.03 -2.72
N LEU A 10 -0.16 -9.86 -2.48
CA LEU A 10 -0.14 -11.27 -2.91
C LEU A 10 -0.48 -12.28 -1.82
N THR A 11 -0.28 -11.95 -0.52
CA THR A 11 -0.47 -12.93 0.55
C THR A 11 -1.90 -13.45 0.60
N ASN A 12 -2.05 -14.76 0.48
CA ASN A 12 -3.34 -15.46 0.55
C ASN A 12 -4.43 -14.87 -0.36
N LEU A 13 -4.04 -14.35 -1.55
CA LEU A 13 -4.98 -13.76 -2.49
C LEU A 13 -5.75 -14.86 -3.23
N PRO A 14 -7.08 -14.95 -3.11
CA PRO A 14 -7.89 -15.86 -3.92
C PRO A 14 -7.79 -15.53 -5.40
N LYS A 15 -7.77 -16.55 -6.28
CA LYS A 15 -7.55 -16.41 -7.74
C LYS A 15 -8.43 -15.36 -8.44
N ASN A 16 -9.65 -15.15 -7.95
CA ASN A 16 -10.63 -14.24 -8.58
C ASN A 16 -10.87 -12.96 -7.78
N LYS A 17 -10.06 -12.69 -6.77
CA LYS A 17 -10.22 -11.50 -5.93
C LYS A 17 -9.58 -10.30 -6.59
N GLN A 18 -10.35 -9.24 -6.79
CA GLN A 18 -9.83 -7.96 -7.27
C GLN A 18 -8.99 -7.28 -6.18
N VAL A 19 -7.88 -6.70 -6.58
CA VAL A 19 -7.02 -5.90 -5.70
C VAL A 19 -7.08 -4.45 -6.14
N PHE A 20 -7.36 -3.58 -5.18
CA PHE A 20 -7.38 -2.14 -5.32
C PHE A 20 -6.26 -1.58 -4.45
N GLN A 21 -5.35 -0.81 -5.02
CA GLN A 21 -4.18 -0.33 -4.31
C GLN A 21 -4.08 1.19 -4.42
N THR A 22 -3.80 1.85 -3.30
CA THR A 22 -3.45 3.26 -3.23
C THR A 22 -2.27 3.48 -2.31
N THR A 23 -1.60 4.63 -2.47
CA THR A 23 -0.56 5.11 -1.56
C THR A 23 -1.00 6.45 -1.03
N LEU A 24 -1.10 6.59 0.28
CA LEU A 24 -1.52 7.83 0.91
C LEU A 24 -0.33 8.76 1.13
N THR A 25 -0.61 10.04 1.03
CA THR A 25 0.29 11.15 1.32
C THR A 25 -0.48 12.19 2.13
N ALA A 26 0.20 13.18 2.68
CA ALA A 26 -0.45 14.29 3.37
C ALA A 26 -1.46 15.06 2.49
N ASP A 27 -1.23 15.05 1.17
CA ASP A 27 -2.06 15.75 0.17
C ASP A 27 -3.14 14.84 -0.45
N SER A 28 -3.22 13.57 -0.06
CA SER A 28 -4.26 12.65 -0.55
C SER A 28 -5.63 13.13 -0.15
N SER A 29 -6.58 13.06 -1.08
CA SER A 29 -7.95 13.50 -0.87
C SER A 29 -8.86 12.34 -0.49
N ALA A 30 -9.82 12.59 0.41
CA ALA A 30 -10.88 11.63 0.74
C ALA A 30 -11.68 11.19 -0.50
N THR A 31 -11.77 12.03 -1.54
CA THR A 31 -12.45 11.70 -2.80
C THR A 31 -11.77 10.57 -3.58
N GLU A 32 -10.48 10.33 -3.39
CA GLU A 32 -9.78 9.19 -3.99
C GLU A 32 -10.33 7.86 -3.47
N LEU A 33 -10.74 7.81 -2.19
CA LEU A 33 -11.33 6.63 -1.57
C LEU A 33 -12.82 6.53 -1.81
N VAL A 34 -13.54 7.66 -1.75
CA VAL A 34 -15.02 7.71 -1.80
C VAL A 34 -15.52 7.82 -3.24
N GLY A 35 -15.00 8.79 -3.98
CA GLY A 35 -15.43 9.10 -5.35
C GLY A 35 -15.72 10.58 -5.56
N HIS A 36 -15.93 10.92 -6.81
CA HIS A 36 -16.22 12.27 -7.27
C HIS A 36 -17.00 12.24 -8.59
N TYR A 37 -17.54 13.39 -8.97
CA TYR A 37 -18.17 13.55 -10.27
C TYR A 37 -17.13 13.75 -11.37
N ILE A 38 -17.32 13.06 -12.49
CA ILE A 38 -16.53 13.22 -13.72
C ILE A 38 -17.45 13.64 -14.87
N PRO A 39 -16.97 14.36 -15.89
CA PRO A 39 -17.75 14.64 -17.10
C PRO A 39 -18.19 13.34 -17.78
N ASP A 40 -19.47 13.28 -18.19
CA ASP A 40 -20.06 12.10 -18.85
C ASP A 40 -19.88 12.09 -20.38
N GLY A 41 -19.29 13.14 -20.96
CA GLY A 41 -19.07 13.28 -22.40
C GLY A 41 -20.23 13.94 -23.15
N ASP A 42 -21.43 14.00 -22.57
CA ASP A 42 -22.63 14.61 -23.16
C ASP A 42 -22.95 16.00 -22.56
N GLY A 43 -22.00 16.57 -21.83
CA GLY A 43 -22.10 17.88 -21.19
C GLY A 43 -22.69 17.84 -19.77
N GLY A 44 -22.92 16.64 -19.22
CA GLY A 44 -23.30 16.38 -17.85
C GLY A 44 -22.15 15.85 -16.98
N PHE A 45 -22.51 15.32 -15.81
CA PHE A 45 -21.58 14.71 -14.88
C PHE A 45 -22.14 13.39 -14.36
N GLU A 46 -21.31 12.36 -14.30
CA GLU A 46 -21.61 11.09 -13.66
C GLU A 46 -20.77 10.86 -12.41
N TRP A 47 -21.29 10.07 -11.47
CA TRP A 47 -20.58 9.71 -10.28
C TRP A 47 -19.59 8.57 -10.57
N ASN A 48 -18.31 8.78 -10.23
CA ASN A 48 -17.27 7.75 -10.32
C ASN A 48 -16.82 7.38 -8.91
N ASP A 49 -17.08 6.13 -8.51
CA ASP A 49 -16.63 5.62 -7.22
C ASP A 49 -15.12 5.71 -7.08
N GLY A 50 -14.66 6.13 -5.91
CA GLY A 50 -13.27 6.04 -5.52
C GLY A 50 -12.80 4.61 -5.27
N ILE A 51 -11.50 4.44 -5.09
CA ILE A 51 -10.89 3.11 -4.98
C ILE A 51 -11.41 2.31 -3.76
N GLY A 52 -11.70 2.97 -2.64
CA GLY A 52 -12.30 2.35 -1.46
C GLY A 52 -13.71 1.82 -1.73
N MET A 53 -14.56 2.62 -2.38
CA MET A 53 -15.92 2.22 -2.72
C MET A 53 -15.96 1.13 -3.81
N LYS A 54 -15.05 1.17 -4.78
CA LYS A 54 -14.86 0.08 -5.76
C LYS A 54 -14.52 -1.24 -5.07
N ALA A 55 -13.62 -1.22 -4.09
CA ALA A 55 -13.28 -2.40 -3.30
C ALA A 55 -14.50 -2.90 -2.48
N TRP A 56 -15.27 -2.00 -1.87
CA TRP A 56 -16.49 -2.35 -1.14
C TRP A 56 -17.53 -3.04 -2.02
N ARG A 57 -17.83 -2.46 -3.19
CA ARG A 57 -18.86 -2.99 -4.11
C ARG A 57 -18.51 -4.35 -4.69
N THR A 58 -17.22 -4.62 -4.86
CA THR A 58 -16.76 -5.89 -5.45
C THR A 58 -16.46 -6.97 -4.41
N GLY A 59 -16.28 -6.59 -3.14
CA GLY A 59 -15.76 -7.50 -2.10
C GLY A 59 -14.26 -7.76 -2.30
N GLY A 60 -13.55 -6.79 -2.90
CA GLY A 60 -12.14 -6.88 -3.23
C GLY A 60 -11.23 -6.67 -2.02
N ARG A 61 -9.92 -6.78 -2.28
CA ARG A 61 -8.87 -6.39 -1.34
C ARG A 61 -8.49 -4.94 -1.58
N LEU A 62 -8.58 -4.10 -0.55
CA LEU A 62 -8.05 -2.75 -0.56
C LEU A 62 -6.67 -2.75 0.10
N VAL A 63 -5.64 -2.38 -0.65
CA VAL A 63 -4.28 -2.21 -0.15
C VAL A 63 -3.99 -0.73 -0.02
N ILE A 64 -3.72 -0.28 1.21
CA ILE A 64 -3.42 1.10 1.54
C ILE A 64 -1.94 1.18 1.95
N ASN A 65 -1.11 1.79 1.11
CA ASN A 65 0.29 2.01 1.45
C ASN A 65 0.47 3.35 2.16
N GLU A 66 1.44 3.40 3.07
CA GLU A 66 1.83 4.59 3.82
C GLU A 66 0.62 5.20 4.57
N ILE A 67 -0.17 4.35 5.27
CA ILE A 67 -1.39 4.80 5.97
C ILE A 67 -1.11 5.85 7.04
N ASP A 68 0.09 5.84 7.62
CA ASP A 68 0.60 6.80 8.59
C ASP A 68 0.76 8.22 8.02
N HIS A 69 0.81 8.35 6.69
CA HIS A 69 0.89 9.65 6.01
C HIS A 69 -0.47 10.27 5.67
N ALA A 70 -1.58 9.60 6.00
CA ALA A 70 -2.92 10.08 5.67
C ALA A 70 -3.29 11.38 6.40
N GLY A 71 -3.77 12.38 5.65
CA GLY A 71 -4.34 13.60 6.22
C GLY A 71 -5.66 13.36 6.97
N ILE A 72 -6.12 14.35 7.74
CA ILE A 72 -7.32 14.26 8.60
C ILE A 72 -8.58 13.89 7.81
N ASP A 73 -8.75 14.45 6.61
CA ASP A 73 -9.93 14.19 5.76
C ASP A 73 -9.99 12.72 5.32
N VAL A 74 -8.84 12.16 4.92
CA VAL A 74 -8.71 10.75 4.55
C VAL A 74 -8.94 9.86 5.77
N MET A 75 -8.38 10.20 6.92
CA MET A 75 -8.59 9.47 8.18
C MET A 75 -10.06 9.38 8.53
N SER A 76 -10.84 10.45 8.36
CA SER A 76 -12.29 10.47 8.61
C SER A 76 -13.05 9.43 7.79
N VAL A 77 -12.65 9.22 6.54
CA VAL A 77 -13.23 8.20 5.65
C VAL A 77 -12.73 6.81 6.03
N LEU A 78 -11.46 6.67 6.42
CA LEU A 78 -10.89 5.40 6.83
C LEU A 78 -11.59 4.81 8.07
N TYR A 79 -12.08 5.64 8.99
CA TYR A 79 -12.88 5.13 10.12
C TYR A 79 -14.09 4.32 9.65
N ALA A 80 -14.76 4.75 8.58
CA ALA A 80 -15.90 4.01 8.03
C ALA A 80 -15.48 2.79 7.19
N ILE A 81 -14.39 2.92 6.41
CA ILE A 81 -13.89 1.84 5.54
C ILE A 81 -13.33 0.67 6.35
N LEU A 82 -12.69 0.96 7.46
CA LEU A 82 -12.04 -0.03 8.33
C LEU A 82 -12.96 -0.59 9.42
N ASP A 83 -14.20 -0.12 9.50
CA ASP A 83 -15.16 -0.62 10.48
C ASP A 83 -15.55 -2.08 10.19
N ASP A 84 -16.10 -2.78 11.21
CA ASP A 84 -16.55 -4.16 11.04
C ASP A 84 -17.53 -4.27 9.86
N PRO A 85 -17.28 -5.14 8.87
CA PRO A 85 -18.10 -5.26 7.67
C PRO A 85 -19.59 -5.55 7.93
N SER A 86 -19.95 -6.07 9.11
CA SER A 86 -21.34 -6.34 9.48
C SER A 86 -22.13 -5.08 9.79
N VAL A 87 -21.45 -4.01 10.21
CA VAL A 87 -22.06 -2.73 10.60
C VAL A 87 -21.63 -1.57 9.72
N ALA A 88 -20.51 -1.72 9.02
CA ALA A 88 -19.94 -0.69 8.15
C ALA A 88 -20.95 -0.24 7.08
N LYS A 89 -21.08 1.08 6.94
CA LYS A 89 -21.89 1.73 5.91
C LYS A 89 -21.37 3.12 5.65
N PHE A 90 -21.52 3.57 4.42
CA PHE A 90 -21.12 4.92 4.02
C PHE A 90 -22.17 5.51 3.07
N THR A 91 -22.67 6.71 3.36
CA THR A 91 -23.58 7.42 2.46
C THR A 91 -22.75 8.29 1.53
N LEU A 92 -22.78 7.98 0.24
CA LEU A 92 -22.03 8.70 -0.77
C LEU A 92 -22.54 10.14 -0.90
N PRO A 93 -21.63 11.11 -1.11
CA PRO A 93 -22.02 12.48 -1.38
C PRO A 93 -22.47 12.71 -2.84
N ASN A 94 -23.01 11.65 -3.47
CA ASN A 94 -23.59 11.72 -4.80
C ASN A 94 -25.04 12.24 -4.76
N GLN A 95 -25.61 12.51 -5.92
CA GLN A 95 -26.95 13.08 -6.05
C GLN A 95 -28.03 12.18 -5.41
N SER A 96 -27.89 10.87 -5.52
CA SER A 96 -28.84 9.89 -4.98
C SER A 96 -28.70 9.67 -3.47
N LYS A 97 -27.66 10.16 -2.83
CA LYS A 97 -27.33 9.88 -1.41
C LYS A 97 -27.32 8.37 -1.10
N GLU A 98 -26.80 7.59 -2.04
CA GLU A 98 -26.76 6.13 -1.90
C GLU A 98 -25.96 5.73 -0.66
N THR A 99 -26.50 4.79 0.12
CA THR A 99 -25.75 4.17 1.23
C THR A 99 -25.17 2.85 0.78
N VAL A 100 -23.85 2.78 0.75
CA VAL A 100 -23.07 1.60 0.35
C VAL A 100 -22.64 0.82 1.58
N LYS A 101 -22.58 -0.51 1.45
CA LYS A 101 -22.02 -1.43 2.45
C LYS A 101 -20.97 -2.31 1.79
N PRO A 102 -19.98 -2.79 2.56
CA PRO A 102 -19.00 -3.71 2.02
C PRO A 102 -19.63 -5.04 1.61
N LYS A 103 -19.33 -5.49 0.41
CA LYS A 103 -19.75 -6.82 -0.06
C LYS A 103 -18.92 -7.90 0.63
N LYS A 104 -19.52 -9.07 0.82
CA LYS A 104 -18.84 -10.24 1.41
C LYS A 104 -17.51 -10.50 0.73
N GLY A 105 -16.47 -10.68 1.52
CA GLY A 105 -15.11 -10.91 1.05
C GLY A 105 -14.23 -9.65 1.00
N PHE A 106 -14.80 -8.46 1.24
CA PHE A 106 -14.01 -7.25 1.39
C PHE A 106 -12.99 -7.40 2.54
N GLU A 107 -11.78 -6.97 2.29
CA GLU A 107 -10.71 -6.93 3.28
C GLU A 107 -9.78 -5.74 3.02
N VAL A 108 -9.13 -5.27 4.05
CA VAL A 108 -8.14 -4.20 3.98
C VAL A 108 -6.80 -4.68 4.50
N ILE A 109 -5.75 -4.36 3.77
CA ILE A 109 -4.37 -4.50 4.24
C ILE A 109 -3.72 -3.13 4.13
N ALA A 110 -3.16 -2.64 5.24
CA ALA A 110 -2.41 -1.39 5.23
C ALA A 110 -0.92 -1.65 5.47
N THR A 111 -0.08 -0.81 4.88
CA THR A 111 1.35 -0.78 5.16
C THR A 111 1.73 0.58 5.71
N MET A 112 2.75 0.59 6.56
CA MET A 112 3.34 1.81 7.12
C MET A 112 4.85 1.62 7.33
N ASN A 113 5.57 2.70 7.50
CA ASN A 113 7.01 2.65 7.79
C ASN A 113 7.34 2.90 9.27
N GLY A 114 6.42 3.48 10.02
CA GLY A 114 6.53 3.71 11.46
C GLY A 114 6.12 2.50 12.30
N VAL A 115 5.83 2.78 13.55
CA VAL A 115 5.30 1.82 14.53
C VAL A 115 3.79 2.02 14.67
N PRO A 116 3.01 0.99 15.09
CA PRO A 116 1.56 1.11 15.22
C PRO A 116 1.08 2.30 16.06
N GLN A 117 1.91 2.79 16.97
CA GLN A 117 1.64 3.95 17.83
C GLN A 117 1.65 5.28 17.06
N ASP A 118 2.18 5.33 15.85
CA ASP A 118 2.15 6.52 14.98
C ASP A 118 0.76 6.72 14.36
N LEU A 119 -0.11 5.70 14.38
CA LEU A 119 -1.49 5.80 13.96
C LEU A 119 -2.39 6.26 15.13
N PRO A 120 -3.47 7.01 14.83
CA PRO A 120 -4.53 7.22 15.80
C PRO A 120 -5.01 5.87 16.36
N GLU A 121 -5.14 5.77 17.69
CA GLU A 121 -5.54 4.53 18.39
C GLU A 121 -6.79 3.91 17.76
N ALA A 122 -7.79 4.72 17.44
CA ALA A 122 -9.04 4.27 16.83
C ALA A 122 -8.87 3.69 15.41
N ILE A 123 -7.81 4.04 14.67
CA ILE A 123 -7.45 3.39 13.39
C ILE A 123 -6.68 2.10 13.67
N ALA A 124 -5.70 2.16 14.58
CA ALA A 124 -4.89 1.00 14.92
C ALA A 124 -5.71 -0.17 15.47
N ASP A 125 -6.77 0.11 16.24
CA ASP A 125 -7.66 -0.90 16.82
C ASP A 125 -8.55 -1.61 15.79
N ARG A 126 -8.76 -1.02 14.62
CA ARG A 126 -9.53 -1.64 13.52
C ARG A 126 -8.75 -2.73 12.78
N PHE A 127 -7.45 -2.82 13.01
CA PHE A 127 -6.62 -3.89 12.45
C PHE A 127 -6.46 -5.01 13.46
N SER A 128 -7.16 -6.11 13.22
CA SER A 128 -7.13 -7.31 14.08
C SER A 128 -5.76 -8.00 14.10
N VAL A 129 -4.95 -7.83 13.04
CA VAL A 129 -3.64 -8.44 12.89
C VAL A 129 -2.63 -7.36 12.53
N LYS A 130 -1.54 -7.31 13.30
CA LYS A 130 -0.40 -6.42 13.07
C LYS A 130 0.84 -7.29 12.91
N ILE A 131 1.53 -7.10 11.79
CA ILE A 131 2.73 -7.89 11.46
C ILE A 131 3.89 -6.93 11.27
N ASN A 132 4.95 -7.14 12.05
CA ASN A 132 6.20 -6.45 11.84
C ASN A 132 7.03 -7.23 10.79
N ILE A 133 7.54 -6.52 9.78
CA ILE A 133 8.36 -7.10 8.71
C ILE A 133 9.74 -6.45 8.78
N ASP A 134 10.62 -7.06 9.56
CA ASP A 134 11.98 -6.58 9.81
C ASP A 134 12.98 -7.17 8.82
N THR A 135 12.65 -8.31 8.20
CA THR A 135 13.53 -9.03 7.31
C THR A 135 13.10 -8.91 5.84
N VAL A 136 14.07 -8.94 4.97
CA VAL A 136 13.82 -8.97 3.53
C VAL A 136 13.38 -10.38 3.13
N HIS A 137 12.33 -10.46 2.29
CA HIS A 137 11.85 -11.76 1.81
C HIS A 137 12.92 -12.49 1.00
N PRO A 138 13.13 -13.81 1.19
CA PRO A 138 14.15 -14.57 0.47
C PRO A 138 14.10 -14.42 -1.04
N GLU A 139 12.92 -14.47 -1.66
CA GLU A 139 12.74 -14.27 -3.11
C GLU A 139 13.24 -12.89 -3.59
N ALA A 140 13.21 -11.88 -2.73
CA ALA A 140 13.74 -10.57 -3.08
C ALA A 140 15.27 -10.61 -3.16
N ILE A 141 15.92 -11.41 -2.32
CA ILE A 141 17.38 -11.64 -2.36
C ILE A 141 17.72 -12.48 -3.59
N GLU A 142 16.98 -13.55 -3.86
CA GLU A 142 17.15 -14.41 -5.03
C GLU A 142 16.98 -13.66 -6.36
N SER A 143 16.24 -12.54 -6.35
CA SER A 143 16.09 -11.67 -7.54
C SER A 143 17.30 -10.80 -7.84
N LEU A 144 18.33 -10.76 -6.96
CA LEU A 144 19.62 -10.14 -7.25
C LEU A 144 20.48 -11.09 -8.09
N PRO A 145 21.40 -10.58 -8.92
CA PRO A 145 22.45 -11.38 -9.53
C PRO A 145 23.22 -12.20 -8.47
N GLU A 146 23.57 -13.43 -8.78
CA GLU A 146 24.14 -14.40 -7.83
C GLU A 146 25.41 -13.86 -7.11
N ASN A 147 26.26 -13.13 -7.84
CA ASN A 147 27.45 -12.49 -7.28
C ASN A 147 27.13 -11.38 -6.25
N LEU A 148 25.92 -10.81 -6.26
CA LEU A 148 25.49 -9.77 -5.31
C LEU A 148 24.69 -10.33 -4.14
N GLN A 149 24.12 -11.53 -4.24
CA GLN A 149 23.35 -12.14 -3.15
C GLN A 149 24.21 -12.33 -1.89
N TYR A 150 25.42 -12.84 -2.05
CA TYR A 150 26.36 -12.99 -0.94
C TYR A 150 26.75 -11.65 -0.32
N ALA A 151 27.11 -10.66 -1.13
CA ALA A 151 27.48 -9.33 -0.65
C ALA A 151 26.31 -8.65 0.09
N TYR A 152 25.08 -8.79 -0.42
CA TYR A 152 23.89 -8.28 0.24
C TYR A 152 23.63 -8.97 1.57
N SER A 153 23.75 -10.30 1.64
CA SER A 153 23.56 -11.07 2.86
C SER A 153 24.57 -10.69 3.94
N LYS A 154 25.80 -10.40 3.53
CA LYS A 154 26.85 -9.91 4.41
C LYS A 154 26.54 -8.49 4.93
N ASN A 155 26.09 -7.58 4.06
CA ASN A 155 25.66 -6.23 4.45
C ASN A 155 24.49 -6.28 5.48
N LEU A 156 23.53 -7.19 5.31
CA LEU A 156 22.46 -7.39 6.28
C LEU A 156 22.93 -7.87 7.65
N ALA A 157 24.01 -8.64 7.69
CA ALA A 157 24.51 -9.25 8.93
C ALA A 157 25.49 -8.35 9.69
N GLU A 158 26.24 -7.51 9.00
CA GLU A 158 27.36 -6.77 9.57
C GLU A 158 27.11 -5.29 9.79
N ASP A 159 26.16 -4.68 9.04
CA ASP A 159 25.87 -3.26 9.13
C ASP A 159 24.73 -2.96 10.10
N GLU A 160 24.89 -1.95 10.97
CA GLU A 160 23.86 -1.44 11.87
C GLU A 160 22.66 -0.90 11.06
N ILE A 161 22.90 -0.30 9.91
CA ILE A 161 21.89 0.23 8.99
C ILE A 161 22.14 -0.36 7.60
N PRO A 162 21.65 -1.58 7.34
CA PRO A 162 21.89 -2.24 6.06
C PRO A 162 21.21 -1.49 4.90
N MET A 163 21.90 -1.46 3.77
CA MET A 163 21.33 -0.89 2.55
C MET A 163 20.10 -1.64 2.07
N SER A 164 19.11 -0.90 1.57
CA SER A 164 17.87 -1.52 1.11
C SER A 164 18.08 -2.42 -0.11
N ILE A 165 17.29 -3.50 -0.21
CA ILE A 165 17.29 -4.37 -1.41
C ILE A 165 17.01 -3.57 -2.70
N ARG A 166 16.29 -2.45 -2.60
CA ARG A 166 16.02 -1.55 -3.73
C ARG A 166 17.31 -0.86 -4.21
N ALA A 167 18.15 -0.42 -3.29
CA ALA A 167 19.45 0.15 -3.62
C ALA A 167 20.34 -0.89 -4.32
N TRP A 168 20.40 -2.10 -3.80
CA TRP A 168 21.17 -3.19 -4.41
C TRP A 168 20.67 -3.58 -5.81
N LYS A 169 19.37 -3.56 -6.06
CA LYS A 169 18.80 -3.75 -7.40
C LYS A 169 19.16 -2.61 -8.35
N ALA A 170 19.15 -1.38 -7.87
CA ALA A 170 19.59 -0.23 -8.64
C ALA A 170 21.09 -0.34 -8.99
N PHE A 171 21.91 -0.71 -8.01
CA PHE A 171 23.33 -0.96 -8.21
C PHE A 171 23.58 -2.07 -9.25
N ALA A 172 22.90 -3.20 -9.14
CA ALA A 172 23.00 -4.28 -10.13
C ALA A 172 22.72 -3.78 -11.55
N LYS A 173 21.64 -3.02 -11.72
CA LYS A 173 21.24 -2.47 -13.02
C LYS A 173 22.25 -1.45 -13.57
N LEU A 174 22.78 -0.57 -12.74
CA LEU A 174 23.78 0.42 -13.16
C LEU A 174 25.11 -0.24 -13.52
N SER A 175 25.49 -1.30 -12.82
CA SER A 175 26.72 -2.05 -13.09
C SER A 175 26.74 -2.79 -14.44
N GLU A 176 25.58 -2.90 -15.12
CA GLU A 176 25.51 -3.40 -16.50
C GLU A 176 26.06 -2.39 -17.52
N THR A 177 26.05 -1.10 -17.18
CA THR A 177 26.39 0.00 -18.11
C THR A 177 27.53 0.88 -17.63
N LEU A 178 27.81 0.90 -16.33
CA LEU A 178 28.84 1.72 -15.71
C LEU A 178 29.91 0.86 -15.03
N PRO A 179 31.14 1.37 -14.84
CA PRO A 179 32.11 0.75 -13.96
C PRO A 179 31.53 0.53 -12.55
N VAL A 180 31.86 -0.60 -11.94
CA VAL A 180 31.33 -0.99 -10.61
C VAL A 180 31.56 0.08 -9.53
N SER A 181 32.75 0.74 -9.56
CA SER A 181 33.05 1.82 -8.62
C SER A 181 32.14 3.04 -8.78
N GLU A 182 31.86 3.43 -10.02
CA GLU A 182 30.98 4.56 -10.32
C GLU A 182 29.52 4.24 -9.97
N ALA A 183 29.06 3.03 -10.30
CA ALA A 183 27.72 2.57 -9.93
C ALA A 183 27.54 2.53 -8.40
N ALA A 184 28.57 2.11 -7.65
CA ALA A 184 28.55 2.09 -6.19
C ALA A 184 28.50 3.50 -5.60
N GLU A 185 29.27 4.43 -6.14
CA GLU A 185 29.27 5.84 -5.71
C GLU A 185 27.90 6.49 -5.91
N ILE A 186 27.24 6.22 -7.05
CA ILE A 186 25.91 6.78 -7.34
C ILE A 186 24.81 6.23 -6.39
N VAL A 187 24.91 4.97 -5.98
CA VAL A 187 23.81 4.30 -5.26
C VAL A 187 24.01 4.33 -3.75
N PHE A 188 25.26 4.26 -3.27
CA PHE A 188 25.57 4.05 -1.85
C PHE A 188 26.15 5.29 -1.16
N HIS A 189 26.38 6.38 -1.89
CA HIS A 189 26.75 7.69 -1.37
C HIS A 189 25.66 8.73 -1.61
#